data_66a85a7bedadf4d9f8a1c010013d4e36
#
_entry.id   66a85a7bedadf4d9f8a1c010013d4e36
#
_cell.length_a   1.000
_cell.length_b   1.000
_cell.length_c   1.000
_cell.angle_alpha   90.00
_cell.angle_beta   90.00
_cell.angle_gamma   90.00
#
_symmetry.space_group_name_H-M   'P 1'
#
loop_
_entity.id
_entity.type
_entity.pdbx_description
1 polymer ?
#
loop_
_entity_poly.entity_id
_entity_poly.type
_entity_poly.pdbx_seq_one_letter_code
_entity_poly.pdbx_strand_id
1 'polypeptide(L)'
;MREITAVDYVQEVNKAGDGVFVVLHLYKQGVPLCALINEYMNRLAPKFPCTKFLRAISTTCIPNYPDKNLPTIFVYYEGQMKGQMVGPIEFRGMNLTMDEFEYLIGKTGAIKTEIKSDPKPKVKDVMMSSLRGNKDNDDLSDEGDW
;
A
#
# COMPACT_ATOMS: atom_id res chain seq x y z
N MET A 1 12.60 3.09 6.28
CA MET A 1 11.74 4.08 5.60
C MET A 1 12.00 5.47 6.20
N ARG A 2 12.01 6.49 5.36
CA ARG A 2 12.36 7.84 5.77
C ARG A 2 11.20 8.79 5.51
N GLU A 3 11.01 9.75 6.43
CA GLU A 3 10.01 10.79 6.25
C GLU A 3 10.60 11.98 5.51
N ILE A 4 9.85 12.53 4.53
CA ILE A 4 10.26 13.71 3.79
C ILE A 4 9.18 14.78 3.84
N THR A 5 9.54 16.00 3.44
CA THR A 5 8.62 17.13 3.32
C THR A 5 8.60 17.59 1.85
N ALA A 6 7.77 18.59 1.56
CA ALA A 6 7.69 19.13 0.20
C ALA A 6 9.05 19.62 -0.30
N VAL A 7 9.87 20.17 0.59
CA VAL A 7 11.20 20.68 0.22
C VAL A 7 12.08 19.57 -0.33
N ASP A 8 11.94 18.35 0.19
CA ASP A 8 12.75 17.21 -0.21
C ASP A 8 12.20 16.46 -1.41
N TYR A 9 10.97 16.76 -1.83
CA TYR A 9 10.26 15.93 -2.79
C TYR A 9 11.03 15.74 -4.10
N VAL A 10 11.45 16.84 -4.73
CA VAL A 10 12.13 16.76 -6.03
C VAL A 10 13.42 15.96 -5.90
N GLN A 11 14.23 16.26 -4.88
CA GLN A 11 15.53 15.60 -4.71
C GLN A 11 15.38 14.12 -4.35
N GLU A 12 14.46 13.79 -3.44
CA GLU A 12 14.37 12.43 -2.93
C GLU A 12 13.51 11.53 -3.81
N VAL A 13 12.53 12.07 -4.50
CA VAL A 13 11.59 11.29 -5.32
C VAL A 13 11.93 11.37 -6.80
N ASN A 14 11.97 12.58 -7.35
CA ASN A 14 12.17 12.75 -8.78
C ASN A 14 13.64 12.57 -9.19
N LYS A 15 14.58 12.87 -8.30
CA LYS A 15 16.01 12.76 -8.56
C LYS A 15 16.68 11.75 -7.64
N ALA A 16 16.00 10.63 -7.42
CA ALA A 16 16.51 9.59 -6.51
C ALA A 16 17.74 8.86 -7.06
N GLY A 17 17.99 8.96 -8.36
CA GLY A 17 19.12 8.29 -8.99
C GLY A 17 18.67 7.29 -10.03
N ASP A 18 19.61 6.92 -10.91
CA ASP A 18 19.34 5.95 -11.97
C ASP A 18 19.14 4.56 -11.38
N GLY A 19 18.14 3.85 -11.91
CA GLY A 19 17.90 2.48 -11.51
C GLY A 19 17.25 2.31 -10.15
N VAL A 20 16.75 3.40 -9.54
CA VAL A 20 16.16 3.35 -8.20
C VAL A 20 14.67 3.58 -8.27
N PHE A 21 13.89 2.59 -7.83
CA PHE A 21 12.46 2.78 -7.61
C PHE A 21 12.23 3.48 -6.28
N VAL A 22 11.25 4.38 -6.25
CA VAL A 22 10.83 5.09 -5.05
C VAL A 22 9.37 4.78 -4.78
N VAL A 23 9.09 4.32 -3.56
CA VAL A 23 7.72 4.09 -3.09
C VAL A 23 7.43 5.17 -2.06
N LEU A 24 6.54 6.09 -2.39
CA LEU A 24 6.20 7.21 -1.53
C LEU A 24 4.79 7.05 -0.98
N HIS A 25 4.66 7.03 0.33
CA HIS A 25 3.36 6.99 1.01
C HIS A 25 2.97 8.38 1.48
N LEU A 26 1.88 8.90 0.94
CA LEU A 26 1.26 10.13 1.43
C LEU A 26 0.21 9.73 2.46
N TYR A 27 0.33 10.29 3.66
CA TYR A 27 -0.49 9.86 4.79
C TYR A 27 -0.89 11.04 5.65
N LYS A 28 -1.77 10.78 6.63
CA LYS A 28 -2.18 11.74 7.64
C LYS A 28 -2.18 11.02 8.99
N GLN A 29 -1.69 11.70 10.01
CA GLN A 29 -1.73 11.16 11.37
C GLN A 29 -3.18 11.01 11.81
N GLY A 30 -3.47 9.95 12.56
CA GLY A 30 -4.80 9.70 13.07
C GLY A 30 -5.69 8.87 12.14
N VAL A 31 -5.21 8.52 10.95
CA VAL A 31 -5.94 7.64 10.04
C VAL A 31 -5.44 6.21 10.23
N PRO A 32 -6.27 5.29 10.77
CA PRO A 32 -5.79 3.93 11.09
C PRO A 32 -5.18 3.17 9.93
N LEU A 33 -5.77 3.27 8.73
CA LEU A 33 -5.22 2.59 7.57
C LEU A 33 -3.86 3.16 7.17
N CYS A 34 -3.67 4.46 7.32
CA CYS A 34 -2.37 5.07 7.07
C CYS A 34 -1.31 4.51 8.03
N ALA A 35 -1.67 4.33 9.28
CA ALA A 35 -0.76 3.75 10.28
C ALA A 35 -0.39 2.31 9.89
N LEU A 36 -1.36 1.54 9.43
CA LEU A 36 -1.12 0.16 8.98
C LEU A 36 -0.17 0.13 7.79
N ILE A 37 -0.39 0.99 6.81
CA ILE A 37 0.48 1.07 5.62
C ILE A 37 1.90 1.47 6.02
N ASN A 38 2.05 2.44 6.92
CA ASN A 38 3.37 2.82 7.42
C ASN A 38 4.08 1.64 8.09
N GLU A 39 3.36 0.87 8.88
CA GLU A 39 3.91 -0.31 9.52
C GLU A 39 4.42 -1.31 8.47
N TYR A 40 3.59 -1.60 7.46
CA TYR A 40 3.97 -2.55 6.42
C TYR A 40 5.16 -2.05 5.61
N MET A 41 5.22 -0.75 5.30
CA MET A 41 6.36 -0.18 4.59
C MET A 41 7.64 -0.27 5.42
N ASN A 42 7.54 -0.05 6.73
CA ASN A 42 8.67 -0.22 7.62
C ASN A 42 9.22 -1.65 7.60
N ARG A 43 8.34 -2.63 7.40
CA ARG A 43 8.76 -4.04 7.29
C ARG A 43 9.34 -4.37 5.93
N LEU A 44 8.84 -3.73 4.87
CA LEU A 44 9.35 -3.98 3.51
C LEU A 44 10.72 -3.35 3.27
N ALA A 45 10.97 -2.19 3.85
CA ALA A 45 12.19 -1.43 3.56
C ALA A 45 13.48 -2.24 3.75
N PRO A 46 13.69 -2.93 4.89
CA PRO A 46 14.90 -3.74 5.04
C PRO A 46 14.92 -4.97 4.15
N LYS A 47 13.76 -5.43 3.71
CA LYS A 47 13.64 -6.61 2.86
C LYS A 47 14.04 -6.30 1.42
N PHE A 48 13.84 -5.06 0.98
CA PHE A 48 14.14 -4.62 -0.39
C PHE A 48 15.00 -3.36 -0.36
N PRO A 49 16.28 -3.49 0.03
CA PRO A 49 17.14 -2.32 0.25
C PRO A 49 17.47 -1.54 -1.02
N CYS A 50 17.26 -2.12 -2.20
CA CYS A 50 17.49 -1.41 -3.46
C CYS A 50 16.34 -0.49 -3.84
N THR A 51 15.21 -0.59 -3.16
CA THR A 51 14.05 0.27 -3.37
C THR A 51 14.02 1.31 -2.27
N LYS A 52 13.75 2.56 -2.63
CA LYS A 52 13.70 3.66 -1.68
C LYS A 52 12.28 3.80 -1.16
N PHE A 53 12.10 3.66 0.16
CA PHE A 53 10.79 3.78 0.80
C PHE A 53 10.71 5.09 1.56
N LEU A 54 9.73 5.92 1.21
CA LEU A 54 9.55 7.25 1.79
C LEU A 54 8.11 7.43 2.23
N ARG A 55 7.91 8.30 3.22
CA ARG A 55 6.57 8.74 3.61
C ARG A 55 6.57 10.25 3.78
N ALA A 56 5.41 10.85 3.59
CA ALA A 56 5.24 12.29 3.77
C ALA A 56 3.80 12.58 4.17
N ILE A 57 3.63 13.59 5.02
CA ILE A 57 2.28 14.05 5.36
C ILE A 57 1.70 14.68 4.09
N SER A 58 0.50 14.23 3.71
CA SER A 58 -0.09 14.55 2.41
C SER A 58 -0.16 16.04 2.12
N THR A 59 -0.63 16.83 3.11
CA THR A 59 -0.83 18.27 2.89
C THR A 59 0.46 19.07 2.89
N THR A 60 1.58 18.51 3.36
CA THR A 60 2.87 19.19 3.24
C THR A 60 3.44 19.07 1.83
N CYS A 61 3.09 18.01 1.10
CA CYS A 61 3.58 17.82 -0.26
C CYS A 61 2.58 18.32 -1.30
N ILE A 62 1.29 18.10 -1.06
CA ILE A 62 0.23 18.50 -1.98
C ILE A 62 -0.79 19.29 -1.16
N PRO A 63 -0.75 20.63 -1.21
CA PRO A 63 -1.71 21.44 -0.47
C PRO A 63 -3.16 21.05 -0.80
N ASN A 64 -3.98 20.96 0.24
CA ASN A 64 -5.40 20.63 0.12
C ASN A 64 -5.67 19.21 -0.40
N TYR A 65 -4.69 18.30 -0.27
CA TYR A 65 -4.91 16.92 -0.69
C TYR A 65 -6.09 16.32 0.09
N PRO A 66 -7.10 15.74 -0.59
CA PRO A 66 -8.31 15.27 0.12
C PRO A 66 -8.02 14.08 1.03
N ASP A 67 -8.54 14.13 2.26
CA ASP A 67 -8.39 13.02 3.21
C ASP A 67 -8.99 11.71 2.68
N LYS A 68 -10.05 11.80 1.88
CA LYS A 68 -10.70 10.62 1.31
C LYS A 68 -9.79 9.85 0.36
N ASN A 69 -8.73 10.48 -0.13
CA ASN A 69 -7.76 9.85 -1.02
C ASN A 69 -6.64 9.16 -0.24
N LEU A 70 -6.69 9.16 1.08
CA LEU A 70 -5.64 8.54 1.89
C LEU A 70 -6.04 7.13 2.32
N PRO A 71 -5.09 6.19 2.42
CA PRO A 71 -3.68 6.39 2.08
C PRO A 71 -3.46 6.46 0.57
N THR A 72 -2.37 7.12 0.17
CA THR A 72 -1.95 7.18 -1.23
C THR A 72 -0.52 6.70 -1.34
N ILE A 73 -0.23 5.86 -2.33
CA ILE A 73 1.14 5.47 -2.66
C ILE A 73 1.42 5.82 -4.10
N PHE A 74 2.53 6.54 -4.31
CA PHE A 74 3.08 6.82 -5.64
C PHE A 74 4.36 6.02 -5.81
N VAL A 75 4.53 5.40 -6.98
CA VAL A 75 5.75 4.69 -7.33
C VAL A 75 6.42 5.42 -8.47
N TYR A 76 7.66 5.84 -8.25
CA TYR A 76 8.45 6.56 -9.25
C TYR A 76 9.67 5.75 -9.66
N TYR A 77 10.09 5.93 -10.90
CA TYR A 77 11.32 5.36 -11.42
C TYR A 77 11.94 6.37 -12.37
N GLU A 78 13.15 6.83 -12.02
CA GLU A 78 13.89 7.80 -12.82
C GLU A 78 13.06 9.04 -13.16
N GLY A 79 12.38 9.56 -12.14
CA GLY A 79 11.60 10.78 -12.26
C GLY A 79 10.21 10.63 -12.86
N GLN A 80 9.83 9.40 -13.26
CA GLN A 80 8.52 9.15 -13.86
C GLN A 80 7.64 8.31 -12.95
N MET A 81 6.36 8.68 -12.88
CA MET A 81 5.41 7.90 -12.09
C MET A 81 5.08 6.61 -12.83
N LYS A 82 5.34 5.48 -12.19
CA LYS A 82 5.11 4.15 -12.75
C LYS A 82 3.87 3.49 -12.20
N GLY A 83 3.35 3.97 -11.07
CA GLY A 83 2.14 3.43 -10.50
C GLY A 83 1.62 4.32 -9.41
N GLN A 84 0.33 4.18 -9.12
CA GLN A 84 -0.28 4.88 -8.00
C GLN A 84 -1.43 4.05 -7.44
N MET A 85 -1.61 4.16 -6.13
CA MET A 85 -2.76 3.59 -5.44
C MET A 85 -3.34 4.71 -4.59
N VAL A 86 -4.60 5.04 -4.82
CA VAL A 86 -5.24 6.21 -4.21
C VAL A 86 -6.49 5.78 -3.47
N GLY A 87 -6.50 5.98 -2.16
CA GLY A 87 -7.67 5.75 -1.33
C GLY A 87 -7.76 4.35 -0.74
N PRO A 88 -8.64 4.19 0.26
CA PRO A 88 -8.70 2.94 1.04
C PRO A 88 -9.07 1.70 0.22
N ILE A 89 -9.88 1.86 -0.81
CA ILE A 89 -10.36 0.72 -1.59
C ILE A 89 -9.21 0.03 -2.32
N GLU A 90 -8.25 0.81 -2.81
CA GLU A 90 -7.07 0.27 -3.49
C GLU A 90 -6.25 -0.63 -2.57
N PHE A 91 -6.32 -0.39 -1.26
CA PHE A 91 -5.59 -1.16 -0.25
C PHE A 91 -6.48 -2.18 0.47
N ARG A 92 -7.72 -2.38 0.00
CA ARG A 92 -8.63 -3.40 0.55
C ARG A 92 -9.05 -3.15 2.00
N GLY A 93 -8.78 -1.97 2.55
CA GLY A 93 -9.19 -1.59 3.90
C GLY A 93 -8.34 -2.19 5.00
N MET A 94 -8.86 -2.16 6.22
CA MET A 94 -8.09 -2.52 7.42
C MET A 94 -7.76 -4.02 7.53
N ASN A 95 -8.37 -4.85 6.69
CA ASN A 95 -8.08 -6.29 6.68
C ASN A 95 -6.90 -6.64 5.78
N LEU A 96 -6.26 -5.66 5.18
CA LEU A 96 -5.08 -5.86 4.33
C LEU A 96 -3.99 -6.59 5.11
N THR A 97 -3.49 -7.69 4.57
CA THR A 97 -2.38 -8.42 5.18
C THR A 97 -1.05 -7.93 4.65
N MET A 98 0.02 -8.26 5.37
CA MET A 98 1.37 -7.91 4.94
C MET A 98 1.69 -8.51 3.56
N ASP A 99 1.32 -9.78 3.35
CA ASP A 99 1.58 -10.44 2.07
C ASP A 99 0.79 -9.80 0.93
N GLU A 100 -0.46 -9.40 1.18
CA GLU A 100 -1.24 -8.68 0.18
C GLU A 100 -0.59 -7.34 -0.17
N PHE A 101 -0.09 -6.63 0.84
CA PHE A 101 0.57 -5.36 0.61
C PHE A 101 1.84 -5.55 -0.22
N GLU A 102 2.66 -6.54 0.14
CA GLU A 102 3.87 -6.84 -0.63
C GLU A 102 3.52 -7.19 -2.07
N TYR A 103 2.45 -7.96 -2.28
CA TYR A 103 1.98 -8.30 -3.62
C TYR A 103 1.59 -7.05 -4.40
N LEU A 104 0.82 -6.14 -3.78
CA LEU A 104 0.37 -4.91 -4.43
C LEU A 104 1.55 -4.03 -4.85
N ILE A 105 2.54 -3.88 -3.97
CA ILE A 105 3.74 -3.11 -4.31
C ILE A 105 4.53 -3.82 -5.39
N GLY A 106 4.61 -5.14 -5.34
CA GLY A 106 5.32 -5.93 -6.35
C GLY A 106 4.75 -5.77 -7.74
N LYS A 107 3.43 -5.58 -7.85
CA LYS A 107 2.77 -5.38 -9.15
C LYS A 107 3.23 -4.10 -9.85
N THR A 108 3.70 -3.11 -9.10
CA THR A 108 4.20 -1.87 -9.70
C THR A 108 5.60 -2.04 -10.28
N GLY A 109 6.28 -3.14 -9.97
CA GLY A 109 7.65 -3.36 -10.38
C GLY A 109 8.69 -2.80 -9.43
N ALA A 110 8.25 -2.13 -8.36
CA ALA A 110 9.17 -1.46 -7.43
C ALA A 110 10.01 -2.44 -6.61
N ILE A 111 9.51 -3.65 -6.38
CA ILE A 111 10.23 -4.67 -5.62
C ILE A 111 10.14 -6.00 -6.36
N LYS A 112 11.17 -6.84 -6.16
CA LYS A 112 11.20 -8.18 -6.75
C LYS A 112 10.80 -9.19 -5.68
N THR A 113 9.49 -9.28 -5.46
CA THR A 113 8.94 -10.16 -4.44
C THR A 113 8.80 -11.59 -4.96
N GLU A 114 8.85 -12.54 -4.01
CA GLU A 114 8.56 -13.95 -4.31
C GLU A 114 7.06 -14.20 -4.43
N ILE A 115 6.23 -13.27 -3.99
CA ILE A 115 4.78 -13.42 -4.06
C ILE A 115 4.33 -13.08 -5.48
N LYS A 116 4.01 -14.13 -6.26
CA LYS A 116 3.69 -13.99 -7.69
C LYS A 116 2.21 -13.97 -7.98
N SER A 117 1.38 -14.36 -7.02
CA SER A 117 -0.07 -14.35 -7.19
C SER A 117 -0.72 -13.74 -5.96
N ASP A 118 -1.90 -13.20 -6.15
CA ASP A 118 -2.63 -12.50 -5.09
C ASP A 118 -2.91 -13.46 -3.91
N PRO A 119 -2.38 -13.16 -2.71
CA PRO A 119 -2.63 -14.01 -1.54
C PRO A 119 -4.00 -13.82 -0.92
N LYS A 120 -4.84 -12.94 -1.49
CA LYS A 120 -6.19 -12.73 -0.99
C LYS A 120 -6.99 -14.02 -1.07
N PRO A 121 -7.69 -14.43 0.01
CA PRO A 121 -8.52 -15.63 -0.01
C PRO A 121 -9.59 -15.53 -1.10
N LYS A 122 -9.82 -16.65 -1.80
CA LYS A 122 -10.86 -16.71 -2.81
C LYS A 122 -12.23 -16.70 -2.14
N VAL A 123 -13.18 -16.00 -2.74
CA VAL A 123 -14.54 -15.93 -2.21
C VAL A 123 -15.14 -17.33 -2.01
N LYS A 124 -14.91 -18.21 -2.98
CA LYS A 124 -15.38 -19.60 -2.91
C LYS A 124 -14.88 -20.30 -1.64
N ASP A 125 -13.61 -20.15 -1.31
CA ASP A 125 -13.02 -20.77 -0.14
C ASP A 125 -13.62 -20.22 1.14
N VAL A 126 -13.84 -18.92 1.19
CA VAL A 126 -14.46 -18.26 2.35
C VAL A 126 -15.89 -18.77 2.53
N MET A 127 -16.66 -18.87 1.48
CA MET A 127 -18.04 -19.35 1.55
C MET A 127 -18.12 -20.80 1.99
N MET A 128 -17.24 -21.64 1.46
CA MET A 128 -17.21 -23.05 1.86
C MET A 128 -16.87 -23.21 3.34
N SER A 129 -15.94 -22.41 3.83
CA SER A 129 -15.59 -22.42 5.25
C SER A 129 -16.77 -22.01 6.10
N SER A 130 -17.52 -21.00 5.71
CA SER A 130 -18.72 -20.55 6.43
C SER A 130 -19.78 -21.63 6.47
N LEU A 131 -20.03 -22.32 5.38
CA LEU A 131 -21.04 -23.36 5.29
C LEU A 131 -20.70 -24.56 6.17
N ARG A 132 -19.43 -24.88 6.29
CA ARG A 132 -19.00 -25.98 7.15
C ARG A 132 -19.06 -25.62 8.61
N GLY A 133 -18.87 -24.37 8.89
CA GLY A 133 -18.88 -23.87 10.24
C GLY A 133 -20.26 -23.75 10.77
N ASN A 134 -21.05 -23.75 10.18
CA ASN A 134 -22.17 -23.66 10.42
C ASN A 134 -23.06 -23.33 10.19
N LYS A 135 -23.26 -23.23 9.73
CA LYS A 135 -23.86 -22.86 9.10
C LYS A 135 -24.39 -21.78 9.25
N ASP A 136 -24.28 -21.31 9.13
CA ASP A 136 -24.53 -20.22 8.93
C ASP A 136 -24.28 -19.28 8.93
N ASN A 137 -24.21 -19.13 8.48
CA ASN A 137 -24.16 -18.14 8.00
C ASN A 137 -23.83 -17.20 7.73
N ASP A 138 -23.92 -17.14 7.51
CA ASP A 138 -23.81 -16.31 6.90
C ASP A 138 -23.24 -15.31 6.77
N ASP A 139 -23.28 -15.43 6.67
CA ASP A 139 -22.96 -14.56 6.23
C ASP A 139 -22.26 -13.77 5.94
N LEU A 140 -22.27 -14.17 5.71
CA LEU A 140 -21.83 -13.50 5.08
C LEU A 140 -21.40 -12.61 4.85
N SER A 141 -21.53 -12.71 4.90
CA SER A 141 -21.32 -11.90 4.47
C SER A 141 -20.82 -11.19 4.26
N ASP A 142 -20.93 -11.46 4.14
CA ASP A 142 -20.64 -10.80 3.67
C ASP A 142 -20.09 -10.15 3.52
N GLU A 143 -20.18 -10.52 3.54
CA GLU A 143 -19.83 -10.05 3.05
C GLU A 143 -19.40 -9.41 2.77
N GLY A 144 -19.44 -9.96 2.91
CA GLY A 144 -19.23 -9.56 2.45
C GLY A 144 -18.68 -9.15 2.49
N ASP A 145 -18.73 -9.44 2.36
CA ASP A 145 -18.40 -9.30 2.18
C ASP A 145 -17.87 -9.12 2.16
N TRP A 146 -17.95 -9.56 2.08
CA TRP A 146 -17.64 -9.69 1.71
C TRP A 146 -17.40 -9.39 1.37
#